data_276a13c88eea84f5b9e407e7b55db0dd
#
_entry.id   276a13c88eea84f5b9e407e7b55db0dd
#
_cell.length_a   1.000
_cell.length_b   1.000
_cell.length_c   1.000
_cell.angle_alpha   90.00
_cell.angle_beta   90.00
_cell.angle_gamma   90.00
#
_symmetry.space_group_name_H-M   'P 1'
#
loop_
_entity.id
_entity.type
_entity.pdbx_description
1 polymer ?
#
loop_
_entity_poly.entity_id
_entity_poly.type
_entity_poly.pdbx_seq_one_letter_code
_entity_poly.pdbx_strand_id
1 'polypeptide(L)'
;MVVDDHVETRQQAIANLTQGDLLKVVAEAETSHDAWKIASQILPDIVLLDLHLPGLYSTVDLLKRFGQLKRTKVVIFAGQGKASEVQDLLEAGASGYVLKTDAPALMKMALLMVSKGSKSVISPSLPRHLTRLTAQERTILRYIAMKGKMGKAAERMGISEAELTDLVEHLTEKLELESPDKLLRWARKHGF
;
A
#
# COMPACT_ATOMS: atom_id res chain seq x y z
N MET A 1 -7.98 -5.67 15.26
CA MET A 1 -6.96 -4.89 15.99
C MET A 1 -6.67 -3.60 15.25
N VAL A 2 -6.52 -2.47 15.96
CA VAL A 2 -6.17 -1.17 15.38
C VAL A 2 -4.79 -0.75 15.87
N VAL A 3 -3.91 -0.31 14.96
CA VAL A 3 -2.53 0.05 15.25
C VAL A 3 -2.23 1.41 14.64
N ASP A 4 -1.99 2.42 15.47
CA ASP A 4 -1.69 3.80 15.07
C ASP A 4 -1.03 4.50 16.25
N ASP A 5 0.05 5.24 16.06
CA ASP A 5 0.74 5.95 17.13
C ASP A 5 0.02 7.24 17.56
N HIS A 6 -0.85 7.76 16.69
CA HIS A 6 -1.67 8.93 17.00
C HIS A 6 -2.94 8.52 17.73
N VAL A 7 -3.02 8.86 19.01
CA VAL A 7 -4.15 8.49 19.90
C VAL A 7 -5.49 8.90 19.31
N GLU A 8 -5.62 10.14 18.83
CA GLU A 8 -6.88 10.65 18.28
C GLU A 8 -7.33 9.87 17.04
N THR A 9 -6.42 9.60 16.11
CA THR A 9 -6.69 8.81 14.90
C THR A 9 -7.11 7.41 15.27
N ARG A 10 -6.41 6.77 16.21
CA ARG A 10 -6.70 5.42 16.68
C ARG A 10 -8.08 5.35 17.32
N GLN A 11 -8.39 6.26 18.24
CA GLN A 11 -9.68 6.29 18.92
C GLN A 11 -10.84 6.58 17.94
N GLN A 12 -10.63 7.49 16.98
CA GLN A 12 -11.61 7.75 15.93
C GLN A 12 -11.88 6.51 15.06
N ALA A 13 -10.82 5.80 14.67
CA ALA A 13 -10.95 4.55 13.91
C ALA A 13 -11.72 3.49 14.72
N ILE A 14 -11.39 3.32 16.00
CA ILE A 14 -12.08 2.39 16.90
C ILE A 14 -13.55 2.76 17.02
N ALA A 15 -13.87 4.02 17.30
CA ALA A 15 -15.25 4.51 17.40
C ALA A 15 -16.06 4.24 16.12
N ASN A 16 -15.44 4.53 14.96
CA ASN A 16 -16.06 4.26 13.67
C ASN A 16 -16.31 2.76 13.44
N LEU A 17 -15.36 1.90 13.78
CA LEU A 17 -15.45 0.45 13.55
C LEU A 17 -16.47 -0.24 14.48
N THR A 18 -16.63 0.26 15.70
CA THR A 18 -17.54 -0.33 16.69
C THR A 18 -18.99 0.11 16.54
N GLN A 19 -19.30 1.05 15.66
CA GLN A 19 -20.68 1.39 15.31
C GLN A 19 -21.36 0.23 14.57
N GLY A 20 -22.23 -0.50 15.24
CA GLY A 20 -22.91 -1.71 14.75
C GLY A 20 -22.10 -3.00 15.04
N ASP A 21 -22.72 -4.16 14.81
CA ASP A 21 -22.26 -5.47 15.30
C ASP A 21 -21.36 -6.24 14.33
N LEU A 22 -20.99 -5.64 13.19
CA LEU A 22 -20.26 -6.36 12.13
C LEU A 22 -18.78 -6.55 12.42
N LEU A 23 -18.16 -5.65 13.20
CA LEU A 23 -16.73 -5.64 13.50
C LEU A 23 -16.53 -5.42 15.01
N LYS A 24 -15.62 -6.19 15.58
CA LYS A 24 -15.20 -6.03 16.98
C LYS A 24 -13.74 -5.67 17.06
N VAL A 25 -13.41 -4.55 17.70
CA VAL A 25 -12.02 -4.20 18.02
C VAL A 25 -11.58 -5.00 19.25
N VAL A 26 -10.60 -5.87 19.08
CA VAL A 26 -10.15 -6.81 20.12
C VAL A 26 -8.87 -6.34 20.81
N ALA A 27 -8.14 -5.42 20.20
CA ALA A 27 -6.93 -4.79 20.78
C ALA A 27 -6.54 -3.55 20.01
N GLU A 28 -5.68 -2.76 20.63
CA GLU A 28 -4.99 -1.61 20.03
C GLU A 28 -3.50 -1.64 20.36
N ALA A 29 -2.68 -0.95 19.55
CA ALA A 29 -1.26 -0.76 19.78
C ALA A 29 -0.79 0.58 19.20
N GLU A 30 0.33 1.09 19.74
CA GLU A 30 0.92 2.37 19.35
C GLU A 30 2.29 2.21 18.66
N THR A 31 2.93 1.07 18.83
CA THR A 31 4.25 0.78 18.28
C THR A 31 4.26 -0.49 17.45
N SER A 32 5.22 -0.59 16.55
CA SER A 32 5.41 -1.79 15.73
C SER A 32 5.76 -3.03 16.56
N HIS A 33 6.46 -2.85 17.69
CA HIS A 33 6.80 -3.94 18.63
C HIS A 33 5.55 -4.45 19.34
N ASP A 34 4.74 -3.55 19.91
CA ASP A 34 3.51 -3.94 20.62
C ASP A 34 2.49 -4.53 19.67
N ALA A 35 2.39 -3.99 18.44
CA ALA A 35 1.53 -4.54 17.41
C ALA A 35 1.85 -6.03 17.13
N TRP A 36 3.13 -6.36 16.97
CA TRP A 36 3.54 -7.75 16.78
C TRP A 36 3.28 -8.61 18.03
N LYS A 37 3.71 -8.13 19.19
CA LYS A 37 3.55 -8.82 20.47
C LYS A 37 2.09 -9.19 20.75
N ILE A 38 1.20 -8.22 20.66
CA ILE A 38 -0.23 -8.41 20.92
C ILE A 38 -0.85 -9.33 19.86
N ALA A 39 -0.62 -9.06 18.57
CA ALA A 39 -1.22 -9.85 17.50
C ALA A 39 -0.79 -11.31 17.53
N SER A 40 0.46 -11.61 17.90
CA SER A 40 0.93 -13.01 18.03
C SER A 40 0.24 -13.78 19.15
N GLN A 41 -0.29 -13.09 20.15
CA GLN A 41 -1.02 -13.70 21.27
C GLN A 41 -2.52 -13.88 20.99
N ILE A 42 -3.16 -12.84 20.44
CA ILE A 42 -4.62 -12.82 20.27
C ILE A 42 -5.08 -13.30 18.89
N LEU A 43 -4.16 -13.36 17.90
CA LEU A 43 -4.42 -13.82 16.54
C LEU A 43 -5.64 -13.13 15.90
N PRO A 44 -5.64 -11.80 15.77
CA PRO A 44 -6.79 -11.08 15.24
C PRO A 44 -7.01 -11.45 13.76
N ASP A 45 -8.27 -11.49 13.32
CA ASP A 45 -8.58 -11.75 11.91
C ASP A 45 -8.04 -10.63 10.98
N ILE A 46 -8.10 -9.38 11.47
CA ILE A 46 -7.62 -8.21 10.73
C ILE A 46 -6.80 -7.29 11.63
N VAL A 47 -5.69 -6.79 11.10
CA VAL A 47 -4.92 -5.68 11.65
C VAL A 47 -5.11 -4.48 10.72
N LEU A 48 -5.71 -3.41 11.22
CA LEU A 48 -5.70 -2.09 10.60
C LEU A 48 -4.42 -1.40 11.06
N LEU A 49 -3.46 -1.21 10.14
CA LEU A 49 -2.08 -0.88 10.44
C LEU A 49 -1.70 0.48 9.87
N ASP A 50 -1.34 1.41 10.74
CA ASP A 50 -0.73 2.67 10.28
C ASP A 50 0.58 2.42 9.53
N LEU A 51 0.81 3.25 8.51
CA LEU A 51 1.97 3.13 7.64
C LEU A 51 3.28 3.54 8.33
N HIS A 52 3.25 4.51 9.21
CA HIS A 52 4.44 5.13 9.83
C HIS A 52 4.50 4.94 11.34
N LEU A 53 4.57 3.68 11.77
CA LEU A 53 4.65 3.36 13.20
C LEU A 53 6.07 3.51 13.75
N PRO A 54 6.23 4.06 14.95
CA PRO A 54 7.49 3.99 15.68
C PRO A 54 7.76 2.55 16.16
N GLY A 55 9.03 2.26 16.42
CA GLY A 55 9.45 1.00 17.05
C GLY A 55 10.46 0.21 16.25
N LEU A 56 10.60 -1.08 16.55
CA LEU A 56 11.68 -1.95 16.08
C LEU A 56 11.51 -2.46 14.64
N TYR A 57 10.29 -2.49 14.14
CA TYR A 57 9.97 -3.12 12.87
C TYR A 57 9.46 -2.10 11.85
N SER A 58 9.97 -2.17 10.64
CA SER A 58 9.36 -1.45 9.52
C SER A 58 7.98 -2.04 9.17
N THR A 59 7.17 -1.28 8.43
CA THR A 59 5.85 -1.76 7.95
C THR A 59 6.00 -3.05 7.13
N VAL A 60 7.02 -3.13 6.27
CA VAL A 60 7.30 -4.34 5.48
C VAL A 60 7.69 -5.53 6.36
N ASP A 61 8.48 -5.30 7.43
CA ASP A 61 8.83 -6.36 8.38
C ASP A 61 7.60 -6.84 9.15
N LEU A 62 6.70 -5.93 9.55
CA LEU A 62 5.44 -6.29 10.17
C LEU A 62 4.56 -7.11 9.23
N LEU A 63 4.44 -6.73 7.95
CA LEU A 63 3.68 -7.49 6.97
C LEU A 63 4.19 -8.92 6.83
N LYS A 64 5.52 -9.12 6.74
CA LYS A 64 6.14 -10.44 6.71
C LYS A 64 5.86 -11.25 7.97
N ARG A 65 5.91 -10.63 9.15
CA ARG A 65 5.61 -11.26 10.44
C ARG A 65 4.15 -11.65 10.55
N PHE A 66 3.23 -10.73 10.24
CA PHE A 66 1.79 -11.03 10.23
C PHE A 66 1.42 -12.10 9.20
N GLY A 67 2.14 -12.18 8.07
CA GLY A 67 1.99 -13.24 7.09
C GLY A 67 2.26 -14.66 7.64
N GLN A 68 3.02 -14.78 8.74
CA GLN A 68 3.23 -16.05 9.44
C GLN A 68 2.01 -16.46 10.29
N LEU A 69 1.15 -15.51 10.62
CA LEU A 69 -0.10 -15.76 11.34
C LEU A 69 -1.18 -16.16 10.33
N LYS A 70 -1.43 -17.46 10.18
CA LYS A 70 -2.24 -18.06 9.08
C LYS A 70 -3.61 -17.40 8.82
N ARG A 71 -4.21 -16.75 9.79
CA ARG A 71 -5.56 -16.15 9.71
C ARG A 71 -5.55 -14.63 9.64
N THR A 72 -4.49 -13.99 10.11
CA THR A 72 -4.42 -12.54 10.22
C THR A 72 -4.21 -11.88 8.85
N LYS A 73 -5.08 -10.95 8.50
CA LYS A 73 -4.97 -10.10 7.32
C LYS A 73 -4.56 -8.70 7.73
N VAL A 74 -3.78 -8.02 6.91
CA VAL A 74 -3.35 -6.66 7.20
C VAL A 74 -3.94 -5.70 6.19
N VAL A 75 -4.58 -4.64 6.68
CA VAL A 75 -5.03 -3.50 5.88
C VAL A 75 -4.25 -2.28 6.33
N ILE A 76 -3.55 -1.67 5.40
CA ILE A 76 -2.80 -0.43 5.65
C ILE A 76 -3.79 0.73 5.82
N PHE A 77 -3.52 1.59 6.81
CA PHE A 77 -4.30 2.77 7.14
C PHE A 77 -3.40 4.00 7.11
N ALA A 78 -3.46 4.80 6.06
CA ALA A 78 -2.50 5.86 5.81
C ALA A 78 -3.16 7.20 5.52
N GLY A 79 -2.47 8.30 5.83
CA GLY A 79 -2.96 9.66 5.55
C GLY A 79 -3.00 9.98 4.06
N GLN A 80 -2.10 9.40 3.29
CA GLN A 80 -1.99 9.52 1.83
C GLN A 80 -1.38 8.26 1.24
N GLY A 81 -1.50 8.06 -0.07
CA GLY A 81 -0.90 6.93 -0.76
C GLY A 81 -0.21 7.37 -2.04
N LYS A 82 1.08 7.04 -2.17
CA LYS A 82 1.80 7.09 -3.43
C LYS A 82 1.65 5.76 -4.15
N ALA A 83 1.55 5.79 -5.46
CA ALA A 83 1.35 4.61 -6.29
C ALA A 83 2.32 3.47 -6.00
N SER A 84 3.61 3.79 -6.01
CA SER A 84 4.67 2.81 -5.77
C SER A 84 4.57 2.19 -4.39
N GLU A 85 4.32 3.01 -3.37
CA GLU A 85 4.19 2.59 -1.98
C GLU A 85 3.00 1.66 -1.75
N VAL A 86 1.82 2.02 -2.27
CA VAL A 86 0.62 1.18 -2.17
C VAL A 86 0.88 -0.20 -2.76
N GLN A 87 1.52 -0.25 -3.91
CA GLN A 87 1.75 -1.50 -4.60
C GLN A 87 2.85 -2.33 -3.94
N ASP A 88 3.95 -1.70 -3.50
CA ASP A 88 5.02 -2.36 -2.75
C ASP A 88 4.48 -3.01 -1.47
N LEU A 89 3.56 -2.35 -0.77
CA LEU A 89 2.94 -2.89 0.44
C LEU A 89 1.96 -4.04 0.13
N LEU A 90 1.21 -3.97 -0.96
CA LEU A 90 0.35 -5.08 -1.39
C LEU A 90 1.19 -6.31 -1.77
N GLU A 91 2.32 -6.13 -2.45
CA GLU A 91 3.27 -7.21 -2.79
C GLU A 91 3.97 -7.76 -1.54
N ALA A 92 4.23 -6.91 -0.56
CA ALA A 92 4.79 -7.34 0.73
C ALA A 92 3.79 -8.14 1.59
N GLY A 93 2.51 -8.24 1.15
CA GLY A 93 1.50 -9.08 1.79
C GLY A 93 0.33 -8.33 2.43
N ALA A 94 0.21 -7.01 2.24
CA ALA A 94 -0.98 -6.29 2.67
C ALA A 94 -2.20 -6.79 1.87
N SER A 95 -3.32 -6.99 2.56
CA SER A 95 -4.59 -7.41 1.96
C SER A 95 -5.41 -6.23 1.46
N GLY A 96 -5.08 -5.02 1.89
CA GLY A 96 -5.73 -3.80 1.44
C GLY A 96 -4.98 -2.54 1.87
N TYR A 97 -5.44 -1.41 1.33
CA TYR A 97 -4.92 -0.08 1.61
C TYR A 97 -6.07 0.92 1.64
N VAL A 98 -6.30 1.56 2.77
CA VAL A 98 -7.36 2.56 2.97
C VAL A 98 -6.75 3.88 3.46
N LEU A 99 -7.39 4.98 3.12
CA LEU A 99 -6.94 6.30 3.55
C LEU A 99 -7.60 6.69 4.88
N LYS A 100 -6.85 7.39 5.75
CA LYS A 100 -7.37 8.00 6.98
C LYS A 100 -8.46 9.05 6.69
N THR A 101 -8.46 9.59 5.47
CA THR A 101 -9.45 10.56 4.96
C THR A 101 -10.68 9.91 4.32
N ASP A 102 -10.70 8.60 4.15
CA ASP A 102 -11.87 7.90 3.61
C ASP A 102 -13.05 8.00 4.57
N ALA A 103 -14.26 8.06 4.02
CA ALA A 103 -15.47 8.00 4.84
C ALA A 103 -15.48 6.69 5.66
N PRO A 104 -15.93 6.71 6.93
CA PRO A 104 -15.95 5.54 7.79
C PRO A 104 -16.62 4.29 7.18
N ALA A 105 -17.65 4.50 6.37
CA ALA A 105 -18.34 3.44 5.66
C ALA A 105 -17.42 2.71 4.64
N LEU A 106 -16.55 3.45 3.94
CA LEU A 106 -15.58 2.87 2.99
C LEU A 106 -14.52 2.04 3.71
N MET A 107 -13.99 2.53 4.83
CA MET A 107 -13.06 1.78 5.67
C MET A 107 -13.72 0.48 6.17
N LYS A 108 -14.94 0.53 6.72
CA LYS A 108 -15.68 -0.66 7.13
C LYS A 108 -15.88 -1.65 5.99
N MET A 109 -16.32 -1.17 4.83
CA MET A 109 -16.53 -2.02 3.66
C MET A 109 -15.23 -2.72 3.25
N ALA A 110 -14.11 -2.01 3.21
CA ALA A 110 -12.80 -2.58 2.88
C ALA A 110 -12.42 -3.72 3.85
N LEU A 111 -12.58 -3.50 5.17
CA LEU A 111 -12.29 -4.53 6.18
C LEU A 111 -13.22 -5.75 6.01
N LEU A 112 -14.50 -5.55 5.76
CA LEU A 112 -15.45 -6.64 5.51
C LEU A 112 -15.12 -7.42 4.22
N MET A 113 -14.70 -6.75 3.14
CA MET A 113 -14.24 -7.42 1.93
C MET A 113 -13.00 -8.27 2.20
N VAL A 114 -12.02 -7.72 2.93
CA VAL A 114 -10.81 -8.44 3.32
C VAL A 114 -11.15 -9.63 4.23
N SER A 115 -12.06 -9.49 5.18
CA SER A 115 -12.49 -10.61 6.04
C SER A 115 -13.07 -11.78 5.24
N LYS A 116 -13.79 -11.48 4.15
CA LYS A 116 -14.35 -12.46 3.22
C LYS A 116 -13.33 -13.04 2.22
N GLY A 117 -12.06 -12.66 2.34
CA GLY A 117 -10.98 -13.18 1.51
C GLY A 117 -10.63 -12.36 0.27
N SER A 118 -11.23 -11.19 0.08
CA SER A 118 -10.81 -10.29 -0.99
C SER A 118 -9.37 -9.84 -0.76
N LYS A 119 -8.59 -9.80 -1.84
CA LYS A 119 -7.19 -9.35 -1.84
C LYS A 119 -7.09 -8.02 -2.58
N SER A 120 -6.08 -7.24 -2.23
CA SER A 120 -5.78 -5.95 -2.88
C SER A 120 -6.96 -4.99 -2.87
N VAL A 121 -7.67 -4.92 -1.73
CA VAL A 121 -8.77 -3.96 -1.54
C VAL A 121 -8.15 -2.57 -1.33
N ILE A 122 -8.44 -1.64 -2.23
CA ILE A 122 -7.82 -0.33 -2.26
C ILE A 122 -8.89 0.75 -2.14
N SER A 123 -8.59 1.81 -1.39
CA SER A 123 -9.45 2.98 -1.28
C SER A 123 -9.84 3.50 -2.67
N PRO A 124 -11.14 3.75 -2.91
CA PRO A 124 -11.60 4.35 -4.16
C PRO A 124 -11.12 5.78 -4.38
N SER A 125 -10.63 6.43 -3.32
CA SER A 125 -10.04 7.77 -3.37
C SER A 125 -8.61 7.75 -3.96
N LEU A 126 -7.99 6.58 -4.08
CA LEU A 126 -6.71 6.43 -4.76
C LEU A 126 -6.89 6.29 -6.28
N PRO A 127 -6.02 6.89 -7.09
CA PRO A 127 -6.10 6.79 -8.54
C PRO A 127 -6.03 5.33 -9.03
N ARG A 128 -7.04 4.88 -9.77
CA ARG A 128 -7.17 3.46 -10.21
C ARG A 128 -6.05 2.97 -11.12
N HIS A 129 -5.42 3.86 -11.89
CA HIS A 129 -4.31 3.50 -12.78
C HIS A 129 -3.06 3.03 -12.02
N LEU A 130 -2.95 3.35 -10.72
CA LEU A 130 -1.82 2.96 -9.87
C LEU A 130 -1.76 1.45 -9.61
N THR A 131 -2.87 0.76 -9.71
CA THR A 131 -3.00 -0.67 -9.40
C THR A 131 -2.80 -1.56 -10.63
N ARG A 132 -2.62 -0.98 -11.81
CA ARG A 132 -2.47 -1.70 -13.07
C ARG A 132 -1.02 -1.92 -13.50
N LEU A 133 -0.05 -1.34 -12.78
CA LEU A 133 1.36 -1.48 -13.13
C LEU A 133 1.93 -2.80 -12.64
N THR A 134 2.59 -3.52 -13.53
CA THR A 134 3.36 -4.72 -13.20
C THR A 134 4.64 -4.37 -12.43
N ALA A 135 5.29 -5.34 -11.79
CA ALA A 135 6.58 -5.14 -11.11
C ALA A 135 7.66 -4.61 -12.08
N GLN A 136 7.69 -5.12 -13.31
CA GLN A 136 8.61 -4.68 -14.35
C GLN A 136 8.36 -3.21 -14.74
N GLU A 137 7.11 -2.83 -14.98
CA GLU A 137 6.72 -1.46 -15.32
C GLU A 137 7.08 -0.46 -14.22
N ARG A 138 6.89 -0.84 -12.95
CA ARG A 138 7.33 -0.02 -11.82
C ARG A 138 8.85 0.14 -11.76
N THR A 139 9.58 -0.93 -12.05
CA THR A 139 11.03 -0.88 -12.13
C THR A 139 11.49 0.11 -13.20
N ILE A 140 10.87 0.07 -14.37
CA ILE A 140 11.12 1.03 -15.46
C ILE A 140 10.86 2.47 -14.98
N LEU A 141 9.70 2.73 -14.38
CA LEU A 141 9.33 4.05 -13.87
C LEU A 141 10.33 4.57 -12.84
N ARG A 142 10.80 3.72 -11.92
CA ARG A 142 11.84 4.09 -10.95
C ARG A 142 13.15 4.47 -11.63
N TYR A 143 13.61 3.69 -12.59
CA TYR A 143 14.85 4.00 -13.31
C TYR A 143 14.77 5.30 -14.12
N ILE A 144 13.66 5.51 -14.79
CA ILE A 144 13.43 6.75 -15.56
C ILE A 144 13.36 7.96 -14.61
N ALA A 145 12.66 7.84 -13.48
CA ALA A 145 12.49 8.93 -12.53
C ALA A 145 13.80 9.34 -11.85
N MET A 146 14.69 8.39 -11.58
CA MET A 146 15.93 8.64 -10.83
C MET A 146 16.96 9.48 -11.58
N LYS A 147 17.12 9.36 -12.89
CA LYS A 147 18.26 10.03 -13.60
C LYS A 147 18.07 10.47 -15.04
N GLY A 148 16.92 10.37 -15.64
CA GLY A 148 16.63 10.99 -16.97
C GLY A 148 17.53 10.63 -18.16
N LYS A 149 18.35 9.57 -18.08
CA LYS A 149 19.19 9.08 -19.18
C LYS A 149 18.76 7.65 -19.52
N MET A 150 18.04 7.50 -20.63
CA MET A 150 17.50 6.24 -21.13
C MET A 150 18.58 5.14 -21.23
N GLY A 151 19.76 5.46 -21.78
CA GLY A 151 20.85 4.49 -21.94
C GLY A 151 21.35 3.86 -20.65
N LYS A 152 21.44 4.65 -19.56
CA LYS A 152 21.84 4.09 -18.25
C LYS A 152 20.74 3.25 -17.58
N ALA A 153 19.49 3.52 -17.90
CA ALA A 153 18.37 2.71 -17.41
C ALA A 153 18.35 1.36 -18.15
N ALA A 154 18.49 1.38 -19.49
CA ALA A 154 18.57 0.19 -20.32
C ALA A 154 19.73 -0.75 -19.89
N GLU A 155 20.93 -0.19 -19.74
CA GLU A 155 22.12 -0.93 -19.28
C GLU A 155 21.88 -1.64 -17.94
N ARG A 156 21.31 -0.94 -16.95
CA ARG A 156 21.00 -1.53 -15.64
C ARG A 156 19.93 -2.59 -15.66
N MET A 157 19.00 -2.49 -16.60
CA MET A 157 17.93 -3.46 -16.80
C MET A 157 18.36 -4.64 -17.67
N GLY A 158 19.54 -4.57 -18.30
CA GLY A 158 20.03 -5.60 -19.20
C GLY A 158 19.23 -5.70 -20.50
N ILE A 159 18.63 -4.58 -20.95
CA ILE A 159 17.86 -4.48 -22.20
C ILE A 159 18.48 -3.42 -23.13
N SER A 160 18.12 -3.45 -24.39
CA SER A 160 18.54 -2.41 -25.36
C SER A 160 17.81 -1.09 -25.12
N GLU A 161 18.37 0.01 -25.62
CA GLU A 161 17.69 1.31 -25.59
C GLU A 161 16.39 1.30 -26.42
N ALA A 162 16.35 0.54 -27.51
CA ALA A 162 15.15 0.38 -28.33
C ALA A 162 14.03 -0.30 -27.54
N GLU A 163 14.31 -1.43 -26.89
CA GLU A 163 13.34 -2.11 -26.03
C GLU A 163 12.85 -1.24 -24.87
N LEU A 164 13.74 -0.43 -24.28
CA LEU A 164 13.32 0.51 -23.25
C LEU A 164 12.41 1.61 -23.82
N THR A 165 12.67 2.09 -25.03
CA THR A 165 11.84 3.09 -25.71
C THR A 165 10.42 2.53 -25.93
N ASP A 166 10.31 1.33 -26.48
CA ASP A 166 9.03 0.66 -26.70
C ASP A 166 8.24 0.47 -25.39
N LEU A 167 8.94 0.09 -24.32
CA LEU A 167 8.33 -0.05 -22.99
C LEU A 167 7.85 1.30 -22.42
N VAL A 168 8.59 2.37 -22.67
CA VAL A 168 8.21 3.74 -22.25
C VAL A 168 6.99 4.23 -23.03
N GLU A 169 6.93 3.97 -24.34
CA GLU A 169 5.77 4.29 -25.16
C GLU A 169 4.53 3.52 -24.69
N HIS A 170 4.66 2.21 -24.48
CA HIS A 170 3.57 1.39 -23.94
C HIS A 170 3.08 1.90 -22.57
N LEU A 171 3.98 2.27 -21.67
CA LEU A 171 3.62 2.84 -20.36
C LEU A 171 2.93 4.21 -20.50
N THR A 172 3.36 5.01 -21.46
CA THR A 172 2.77 6.32 -21.75
C THR A 172 1.32 6.16 -22.20
N GLU A 173 1.05 5.23 -23.11
CA GLU A 173 -0.30 4.87 -23.56
C GLU A 173 -1.15 4.28 -22.41
N LYS A 174 -0.62 3.31 -21.66
CA LYS A 174 -1.30 2.64 -20.56
C LYS A 174 -1.73 3.62 -19.46
N LEU A 175 -0.95 4.66 -19.23
CA LEU A 175 -1.22 5.70 -18.24
C LEU A 175 -1.98 6.90 -18.84
N GLU A 176 -2.42 6.80 -20.09
CA GLU A 176 -3.19 7.84 -20.79
C GLU A 176 -2.46 9.21 -20.81
N LEU A 177 -1.13 9.18 -20.96
CA LEU A 177 -0.30 10.38 -21.01
C LEU A 177 -0.07 10.81 -22.46
N GLU A 178 0.03 12.11 -22.70
CA GLU A 178 0.13 12.68 -24.03
C GLU A 178 1.52 12.49 -24.68
N SER A 179 2.56 12.20 -23.89
CA SER A 179 3.92 12.02 -24.40
C SER A 179 4.85 11.35 -23.37
N PRO A 180 5.96 10.72 -23.82
CA PRO A 180 6.99 10.15 -22.95
C PRO A 180 7.61 11.15 -21.96
N ASP A 181 7.72 12.42 -22.33
CA ASP A 181 8.23 13.47 -21.43
C ASP A 181 7.31 13.69 -20.23
N LYS A 182 6.00 13.51 -20.43
CA LYS A 182 5.03 13.57 -19.33
C LYS A 182 5.12 12.36 -18.41
N LEU A 183 5.58 11.20 -18.92
CA LEU A 183 5.79 10.00 -18.10
C LEU A 183 6.84 10.24 -17.00
N LEU A 184 7.94 10.92 -17.32
CA LEU A 184 8.98 11.26 -16.33
C LEU A 184 8.44 12.14 -15.20
N ARG A 185 7.67 13.18 -15.55
CA ARG A 185 7.04 14.07 -14.55
C ARG A 185 6.00 13.31 -13.72
N TRP A 186 5.24 12.48 -14.40
CA TRP A 186 4.22 11.64 -13.77
C TRP A 186 4.86 10.67 -12.76
N ALA A 187 5.91 9.94 -13.16
CA ALA A 187 6.61 9.01 -12.30
C ALA A 187 7.13 9.69 -11.01
N ARG A 188 7.80 10.84 -11.14
CA ARG A 188 8.29 11.63 -9.99
C ARG A 188 7.17 12.12 -9.09
N LYS A 189 6.06 12.58 -9.65
CA LYS A 189 4.89 13.04 -8.90
C LYS A 189 4.27 11.91 -8.08
N HIS A 190 4.31 10.67 -8.58
CA HIS A 190 3.71 9.51 -7.93
C HIS A 190 4.70 8.65 -7.12
N GLY A 191 5.93 9.17 -6.90
CA GLY A 191 6.89 8.61 -5.95
C GLY A 191 7.74 7.45 -6.48
N PHE A 192 7.83 7.31 -7.81
CA PHE A 192 8.78 6.39 -8.45
C PHE A 192 10.18 6.96 -8.49
#